data_614f1fded5c53a942397de0dea87cb81
#
_entry.id   614f1fded5c53a942397de0dea87cb81
#
_cell.length_a   1.000
_cell.length_b   1.000
_cell.length_c   1.000
_cell.angle_alpha   90.00
_cell.angle_beta   90.00
_cell.angle_gamma   90.00
#
_symmetry.space_group_name_H-M   'P 1'
#
loop_
_entity.id
_entity.type
_entity.pdbx_description
1 polymer ?
#
loop_
_entity_poly.entity_id
_entity_poly.type
_entity_poly.pdbx_seq_one_letter_code
_entity_poly.pdbx_strand_id
1 'polypeptide(L)'
;MDIDRRNLMKGLLAGGALLALGTPSWTFADEPAKKAKRCLLFLGGANVDGRFANGVRVACQEVKYDGLETMKVNGGLLSDPGKLVSLFEQSKGARWIAVMDDASAAVFQELARTAGARLLSVGAHASVKDDACPLRHTWLAASPAQGAGAVLASRLIDAGESFSIIESFLDGSSAASKPTSWSAPGFASYRSSGSDAMHLHCSGLSLLEGCAQLGLTGVEGWTPIPSHVSQREVVSRQSPQWVESVGYAVAASALGGRIPESCSSRAFVHRAFTPHSLPPTQRFVSFVMDI
;
A
#
# COMPACT_ATOMS: atom_id res chain seq x y z
N MET A 1 -10.00 -14.81 -22.06
CA MET A 1 -10.93 -13.82 -21.48
C MET A 1 -10.06 -12.80 -20.74
N ASP A 2 -9.80 -11.65 -21.34
CA ASP A 2 -9.00 -10.61 -20.69
C ASP A 2 -9.78 -10.10 -19.47
N ILE A 3 -9.28 -10.37 -18.29
CA ILE A 3 -9.76 -9.69 -17.08
C ILE A 3 -9.42 -8.23 -17.30
N ASP A 4 -10.44 -7.47 -17.71
CA ASP A 4 -10.26 -6.12 -18.18
C ASP A 4 -9.71 -5.27 -17.03
N ARG A 5 -8.44 -4.85 -17.13
CA ARG A 5 -7.78 -3.90 -16.20
C ARG A 5 -8.69 -2.71 -15.92
N ARG A 6 -9.53 -2.31 -16.89
CA ARG A 6 -10.53 -1.25 -16.73
C ARG A 6 -11.61 -1.61 -15.72
N ASN A 7 -12.01 -2.88 -15.60
CA ASN A 7 -13.03 -3.30 -14.63
C ASN A 7 -12.45 -3.45 -13.22
N LEU A 8 -11.19 -3.93 -13.10
CA LEU A 8 -10.46 -3.89 -11.82
C LEU A 8 -10.25 -2.43 -11.38
N MET A 9 -9.85 -1.57 -12.28
CA MET A 9 -9.71 -0.13 -12.02
C MET A 9 -11.05 0.53 -11.66
N LYS A 10 -12.16 0.16 -12.29
CA LYS A 10 -13.51 0.69 -11.94
C LYS A 10 -13.99 0.20 -10.58
N GLY A 11 -13.69 -1.03 -10.18
CA GLY A 11 -13.94 -1.53 -8.82
C GLY A 11 -13.11 -0.80 -7.75
N LEU A 12 -11.87 -0.45 -8.08
CA LEU A 12 -10.99 0.41 -7.28
C LEU A 12 -11.55 1.83 -7.10
N LEU A 13 -12.35 2.30 -8.07
CA LEU A 13 -12.94 3.64 -8.16
C LEU A 13 -14.09 3.90 -7.21
N ALA A 14 -14.79 2.90 -6.74
CA ALA A 14 -15.76 3.06 -5.66
C ALA A 14 -15.11 3.56 -4.35
N GLY A 15 -13.77 3.54 -4.26
CA GLY A 15 -12.96 4.14 -3.19
C GLY A 15 -12.51 5.60 -3.39
N GLY A 16 -12.78 6.20 -4.51
CA GLY A 16 -12.96 7.67 -4.72
C GLY A 16 -11.78 8.51 -5.13
N ALA A 17 -10.54 8.41 -4.73
CA ALA A 17 -9.58 9.50 -4.94
C ALA A 17 -8.49 9.28 -6.02
N LEU A 18 -8.14 8.04 -6.32
CA LEU A 18 -7.02 7.76 -7.25
C LEU A 18 -7.31 8.02 -8.73
N LEU A 19 -8.56 8.25 -9.13
CA LEU A 19 -8.94 8.47 -10.54
C LEU A 19 -9.14 9.92 -10.98
N ALA A 20 -9.30 10.85 -10.07
CA ALA A 20 -9.23 12.27 -10.43
C ALA A 20 -7.82 12.65 -10.94
N LEU A 21 -6.86 11.77 -10.67
CA LEU A 21 -5.49 11.89 -11.11
C LEU A 21 -5.38 11.20 -12.49
N GLY A 22 -5.80 11.89 -13.55
CA GLY A 22 -5.56 11.46 -14.93
C GLY A 22 -4.17 10.81 -15.02
N THR A 23 -3.98 9.77 -15.85
CA THR A 23 -2.68 9.10 -15.99
C THR A 23 -1.58 10.12 -16.30
N PRO A 24 -0.94 10.75 -15.31
CA PRO A 24 0.17 11.64 -15.57
C PRO A 24 1.31 10.75 -16.05
N SER A 25 2.08 11.23 -16.99
CA SER A 25 3.35 10.62 -17.37
C SER A 25 4.35 10.76 -16.22
N TRP A 26 4.17 9.93 -15.19
CA TRP A 26 5.16 9.81 -14.12
C TRP A 26 6.38 9.10 -14.69
N THR A 27 7.54 9.65 -14.47
CA THR A 27 8.79 8.91 -14.68
C THR A 27 8.93 7.88 -13.58
N PHE A 28 8.47 6.66 -13.83
CA PHE A 28 8.77 5.51 -12.99
C PHE A 28 10.15 5.00 -13.39
N ALA A 29 10.97 4.68 -12.41
CA ALA A 29 12.35 4.41 -12.67
C ALA A 29 12.61 2.96 -13.07
N ASP A 30 13.37 2.79 -14.13
CA ASP A 30 14.01 1.53 -14.54
C ASP A 30 15.33 1.24 -13.79
N GLU A 31 15.84 2.18 -13.01
CA GLU A 31 17.11 1.97 -12.30
C GLU A 31 16.89 1.33 -10.91
N PRO A 32 17.78 0.38 -10.52
CA PRO A 32 17.77 -0.15 -9.16
C PRO A 32 18.01 1.00 -8.18
N ALA A 33 17.03 1.25 -7.32
CA ALA A 33 17.08 2.36 -6.39
C ALA A 33 18.27 2.24 -5.48
N LYS A 34 19.13 3.25 -5.49
CA LYS A 34 20.20 3.42 -4.51
C LYS A 34 19.57 3.48 -3.11
N LYS A 35 20.19 2.81 -2.15
CA LYS A 35 19.76 2.86 -0.75
C LYS A 35 19.66 4.32 -0.33
N ALA A 36 18.45 4.79 0.04
CA ALA A 36 18.25 6.18 0.42
C ALA A 36 19.15 6.53 1.61
N LYS A 37 20.00 7.53 1.43
CA LYS A 37 20.93 7.99 2.49
C LYS A 37 20.20 8.80 3.56
N ARG A 38 19.06 9.42 3.21
CA ARG A 38 18.26 10.29 4.08
C ARG A 38 16.79 9.97 3.83
N CYS A 39 16.02 9.83 4.90
CA CYS A 39 14.59 9.60 4.81
C CYS A 39 13.85 10.70 5.58
N LEU A 40 12.81 11.26 4.98
CA LEU A 40 12.01 12.32 5.55
C LEU A 40 10.56 11.87 5.68
N LEU A 41 10.02 11.97 6.90
CA LEU A 41 8.60 11.75 7.18
C LEU A 41 7.87 13.09 7.09
N PHE A 42 6.98 13.23 6.11
CA PHE A 42 6.16 14.40 5.91
C PHE A 42 4.73 14.16 6.39
N LEU A 43 4.25 15.00 7.32
CA LEU A 43 2.92 14.93 7.91
C LEU A 43 2.09 16.12 7.43
N GLY A 44 1.05 15.84 6.64
CA GLY A 44 0.24 16.83 5.94
C GLY A 44 -0.83 17.53 6.76
N GLY A 45 -0.89 17.28 8.09
CA GLY A 45 -1.90 17.89 8.97
C GLY A 45 -3.19 17.09 9.10
N ALA A 46 -3.20 15.81 8.70
CA ALA A 46 -4.35 14.94 8.84
C ALA A 46 -4.50 14.40 10.27
N ASN A 47 -5.74 14.03 10.66
CA ASN A 47 -6.03 13.45 11.97
C ASN A 47 -5.29 12.12 12.25
N VAL A 48 -4.75 11.50 11.22
CA VAL A 48 -4.02 10.23 11.29
C VAL A 48 -2.51 10.39 11.52
N ASP A 49 -1.97 11.60 11.41
CA ASP A 49 -0.52 11.91 11.41
C ASP A 49 0.23 11.26 12.57
N GLY A 50 -0.29 11.40 13.79
CA GLY A 50 0.40 10.89 14.98
C GLY A 50 0.51 9.35 14.99
N ARG A 51 -0.58 8.67 14.60
CA ARG A 51 -0.63 7.21 14.55
C ARG A 51 0.23 6.67 13.40
N PHE A 52 0.12 7.28 12.23
CA PHE A 52 0.95 6.93 11.08
C PHE A 52 2.43 7.09 11.41
N ALA A 53 2.83 8.21 12.01
CA ALA A 53 4.20 8.47 12.42
C ALA A 53 4.72 7.46 13.44
N ASN A 54 3.88 6.96 14.35
CA ASN A 54 4.27 5.89 15.27
C ASN A 54 4.65 4.61 14.51
N GLY A 55 3.83 4.19 13.56
CA GLY A 55 4.13 3.03 12.73
C GLY A 55 5.43 3.18 11.94
N VAL A 56 5.67 4.36 11.36
CA VAL A 56 6.93 4.66 10.66
C VAL A 56 8.13 4.53 11.58
N ARG A 57 8.06 5.09 12.81
CA ARG A 57 9.16 4.99 13.78
C ARG A 57 9.45 3.56 14.18
N VAL A 58 8.41 2.75 14.42
CA VAL A 58 8.57 1.31 14.75
C VAL A 58 9.29 0.58 13.62
N ALA A 59 8.91 0.80 12.36
CA ALA A 59 9.58 0.20 11.22
C ALA A 59 11.05 0.62 11.14
N CYS A 60 11.35 1.92 11.33
CA CYS A 60 12.73 2.41 11.34
C CYS A 60 13.57 1.75 12.43
N GLN A 61 13.02 1.60 13.65
CA GLN A 61 13.70 0.96 14.77
C GLN A 61 14.04 -0.52 14.46
N GLU A 62 13.10 -1.27 13.89
CA GLU A 62 13.31 -2.68 13.55
C GLU A 62 14.42 -2.88 12.51
N VAL A 63 14.51 -1.97 11.52
CA VAL A 63 15.59 -2.03 10.50
C VAL A 63 16.85 -1.26 10.91
N LYS A 64 16.91 -0.73 12.14
CA LYS A 64 18.03 0.07 12.68
C LYS A 64 18.39 1.26 11.79
N TYR A 65 17.36 1.99 11.37
CA TYR A 65 17.52 3.20 10.57
C TYR A 65 17.35 4.45 11.45
N ASP A 66 18.43 5.18 11.70
CA ASP A 66 18.44 6.34 12.61
C ASP A 66 18.31 7.70 11.88
N GLY A 67 18.27 7.69 10.55
CA GLY A 67 18.27 8.89 9.72
C GLY A 67 16.88 9.48 9.41
N LEU A 68 15.83 9.15 10.19
CA LEU A 68 14.48 9.66 9.95
C LEU A 68 14.32 11.08 10.46
N GLU A 69 14.11 12.03 9.57
CA GLU A 69 13.71 13.39 9.90
C GLU A 69 12.18 13.52 9.79
N THR A 70 11.55 14.21 10.73
CA THR A 70 10.09 14.42 10.70
C THR A 70 9.76 15.88 10.47
N MET A 71 8.92 16.15 9.48
CA MET A 71 8.41 17.46 9.14
C MET A 71 6.89 17.46 9.19
N LYS A 72 6.32 18.45 9.86
CA LYS A 72 4.87 18.66 9.97
C LYS A 72 4.47 20.01 9.40
N VAL A 73 3.41 20.02 8.59
CA VAL A 73 2.81 21.26 8.10
C VAL A 73 1.77 21.74 9.10
N ASN A 74 1.98 22.93 9.65
CA ASN A 74 1.00 23.60 10.51
C ASN A 74 0.01 24.39 9.65
N GLY A 75 -1.30 24.18 9.88
CA GLY A 75 -2.36 24.88 9.12
C GLY A 75 -2.78 24.19 7.81
N GLY A 76 -2.23 23.00 7.52
CA GLY A 76 -2.54 22.22 6.32
C GLY A 76 -1.72 22.62 5.08
N LEU A 77 -1.60 21.69 4.15
CA LEU A 77 -0.77 21.83 2.95
C LEU A 77 -1.23 22.96 2.02
N LEU A 78 -2.55 23.20 1.99
CA LEU A 78 -3.17 24.16 1.07
C LEU A 78 -2.96 25.61 1.51
N SER A 79 -2.52 25.86 2.75
CA SER A 79 -2.30 27.21 3.27
C SER A 79 -1.07 27.90 2.69
N ASP A 80 -0.03 27.14 2.33
CA ASP A 80 1.22 27.68 1.77
C ASP A 80 1.89 26.67 0.82
N PRO A 81 1.41 26.55 -0.43
CA PRO A 81 2.02 25.66 -1.43
C PRO A 81 3.47 26.03 -1.80
N GLY A 82 3.82 27.30 -1.72
CA GLY A 82 5.18 27.78 -2.03
C GLY A 82 6.23 27.26 -1.08
N LYS A 83 5.86 27.08 0.20
CA LYS A 83 6.73 26.47 1.19
C LYS A 83 7.07 25.02 0.85
N LEU A 84 6.11 24.27 0.32
CA LEU A 84 6.34 22.87 -0.08
C LEU A 84 7.35 22.79 -1.23
N VAL A 85 7.25 23.67 -2.23
CA VAL A 85 8.21 23.71 -3.34
C VAL A 85 9.63 23.98 -2.82
N SER A 86 9.78 24.94 -1.89
CA SER A 86 11.07 25.22 -1.25
C SER A 86 11.61 24.01 -0.48
N LEU A 87 10.74 23.24 0.16
CA LEU A 87 11.12 22.01 0.88
C LEU A 87 11.61 20.92 -0.06
N PHE A 88 10.98 20.74 -1.21
CA PHE A 88 11.45 19.80 -2.23
C PHE A 88 12.86 20.14 -2.69
N GLU A 89 13.13 21.42 -2.97
CA GLU A 89 14.48 21.87 -3.36
C GLU A 89 15.54 21.60 -2.29
N GLN A 90 15.21 21.83 -1.01
CA GLN A 90 16.12 21.63 0.13
C GLN A 90 16.35 20.14 0.45
N SER A 91 15.46 19.26 0.00
CA SER A 91 15.51 17.82 0.31
C SER A 91 15.91 16.96 -0.88
N LYS A 92 16.56 17.53 -1.89
CA LYS A 92 17.09 16.78 -3.04
C LYS A 92 17.99 15.62 -2.58
N GLY A 93 17.76 14.44 -3.17
CA GLY A 93 18.44 13.20 -2.81
C GLY A 93 17.88 12.50 -1.59
N ALA A 94 16.77 12.97 -1.01
CA ALA A 94 16.08 12.30 0.08
C ALA A 94 14.93 11.42 -0.42
N ARG A 95 14.62 10.36 0.34
CA ARG A 95 13.39 9.61 0.22
C ARG A 95 12.35 10.19 1.16
N TRP A 96 11.17 10.49 0.63
CA TRP A 96 10.05 10.97 1.40
C TRP A 96 9.04 9.86 1.67
N ILE A 97 8.57 9.77 2.91
CA ILE A 97 7.38 9.06 3.33
C ILE A 97 6.38 10.13 3.73
N ALA A 98 5.22 10.19 3.09
CA ALA A 98 4.25 11.24 3.35
C ALA A 98 2.87 10.66 3.65
N VAL A 99 2.10 11.35 4.49
CA VAL A 99 0.69 11.06 4.78
C VAL A 99 -0.12 12.34 4.84
N MET A 100 -1.33 12.33 4.25
CA MET A 100 -2.23 13.48 4.21
C MET A 100 -3.66 13.07 3.86
N ASP A 101 -4.60 14.00 3.95
CA ASP A 101 -5.97 13.82 3.44
C ASP A 101 -6.02 13.81 1.90
N ASP A 102 -7.15 13.39 1.33
CA ASP A 102 -7.33 13.23 -0.12
C ASP A 102 -7.15 14.56 -0.90
N ALA A 103 -7.63 15.68 -0.36
CA ALA A 103 -7.53 16.99 -1.03
C ALA A 103 -6.08 17.48 -1.06
N SER A 104 -5.39 17.38 0.07
CA SER A 104 -3.97 17.71 0.19
C SER A 104 -3.12 16.79 -0.70
N ALA A 105 -3.49 15.52 -0.83
CA ALA A 105 -2.78 14.55 -1.66
C ALA A 105 -2.76 14.94 -3.15
N ALA A 106 -3.86 15.44 -3.68
CA ALA A 106 -3.95 15.87 -5.07
C ALA A 106 -2.98 17.03 -5.37
N VAL A 107 -2.94 18.03 -4.49
CA VAL A 107 -2.03 19.19 -4.63
C VAL A 107 -0.58 18.78 -4.42
N PHE A 108 -0.31 17.99 -3.38
CA PHE A 108 1.02 17.49 -3.08
C PHE A 108 1.61 16.72 -4.26
N GLN A 109 0.82 15.84 -4.87
CA GLN A 109 1.25 15.05 -6.01
C GLN A 109 1.62 15.92 -7.20
N GLU A 110 0.84 16.94 -7.52
CA GLU A 110 1.14 17.84 -8.65
C GLU A 110 2.39 18.69 -8.39
N LEU A 111 2.57 19.19 -7.18
CA LEU A 111 3.77 19.95 -6.81
C LEU A 111 5.02 19.05 -6.82
N ALA A 112 4.92 17.82 -6.31
CA ALA A 112 6.01 16.84 -6.33
C ALA A 112 6.42 16.51 -7.78
N ARG A 113 5.42 16.27 -8.66
CA ARG A 113 5.65 16.03 -10.08
C ARG A 113 6.38 17.20 -10.75
N THR A 114 5.94 18.43 -10.47
CA THR A 114 6.55 19.64 -11.01
C THR A 114 7.99 19.83 -10.51
N ALA A 115 8.28 19.41 -9.27
CA ALA A 115 9.62 19.41 -8.70
C ALA A 115 10.53 18.28 -9.22
N GLY A 116 10.02 17.42 -10.10
CA GLY A 116 10.77 16.30 -10.65
C GLY A 116 10.91 15.10 -9.71
N ALA A 117 10.04 15.00 -8.69
CA ALA A 117 10.03 13.87 -7.78
C ALA A 117 9.68 12.56 -8.51
N ARG A 118 10.36 11.49 -8.14
CA ARG A 118 10.11 10.14 -8.62
C ARG A 118 9.18 9.42 -7.65
N LEU A 119 7.94 9.17 -8.06
CA LEU A 119 6.99 8.41 -7.27
C LEU A 119 7.41 6.93 -7.21
N LEU A 120 7.49 6.38 -6.02
CA LEU A 120 7.76 4.96 -5.77
C LEU A 120 6.52 4.21 -5.30
N SER A 121 5.65 4.87 -4.52
CA SER A 121 4.40 4.26 -4.08
C SER A 121 3.39 5.34 -3.74
N VAL A 122 2.13 5.08 -4.10
CA VAL A 122 0.97 5.82 -3.62
C VAL A 122 -0.06 4.83 -3.09
N GLY A 123 -0.54 5.07 -1.87
CA GLY A 123 -1.54 4.25 -1.21
C GLY A 123 -2.76 5.06 -0.81
N ALA A 124 -3.96 4.56 -1.12
CA ALA A 124 -5.22 5.07 -0.60
C ALA A 124 -5.75 4.13 0.49
N HIS A 125 -6.15 4.69 1.62
CA HIS A 125 -6.53 3.95 2.81
C HIS A 125 -7.86 4.47 3.34
N ALA A 126 -8.79 3.55 3.60
CA ALA A 126 -10.10 3.90 4.13
C ALA A 126 -10.60 2.88 5.14
N SER A 127 -11.36 3.34 6.12
CA SER A 127 -12.29 2.52 6.89
C SER A 127 -13.72 2.88 6.47
N VAL A 128 -14.53 1.87 6.17
CA VAL A 128 -15.90 2.00 5.67
C VAL A 128 -16.83 1.27 6.64
N LYS A 129 -17.90 1.93 7.08
CA LYS A 129 -18.93 1.30 7.92
C LYS A 129 -19.75 0.30 7.09
N ASP A 130 -20.28 -0.70 7.76
CA ASP A 130 -21.25 -1.66 7.22
C ASP A 130 -20.73 -2.53 6.05
N ASP A 131 -19.43 -2.77 6.02
CA ASP A 131 -18.77 -3.66 5.05
C ASP A 131 -18.23 -4.92 5.73
N ALA A 132 -18.25 -6.04 5.00
CA ALA A 132 -17.67 -7.31 5.48
C ALA A 132 -16.14 -7.21 5.65
N CYS A 133 -15.50 -6.32 4.87
CA CYS A 133 -14.09 -5.99 4.96
C CYS A 133 -13.96 -4.46 5.12
N PRO A 134 -14.16 -3.93 6.34
CA PRO A 134 -14.27 -2.48 6.58
C PRO A 134 -12.99 -1.71 6.29
N LEU A 135 -11.83 -2.35 6.40
CA LEU A 135 -10.55 -1.71 6.06
C LEU A 135 -10.22 -1.98 4.60
N ARG A 136 -10.08 -0.92 3.82
CA ARG A 136 -9.78 -0.96 2.39
C ARG A 136 -8.49 -0.22 2.09
N HIS A 137 -7.56 -0.91 1.43
CA HIS A 137 -6.28 -0.34 1.07
C HIS A 137 -5.93 -0.67 -0.37
N THR A 138 -5.48 0.33 -1.10
CA THR A 138 -5.00 0.17 -2.46
C THR A 138 -3.66 0.84 -2.63
N TRP A 139 -2.70 0.16 -3.28
CA TRP A 139 -1.40 0.71 -3.63
C TRP A 139 -1.12 0.58 -5.12
N LEU A 140 -0.49 1.63 -5.62
CA LEU A 140 0.26 1.58 -6.85
C LEU A 140 1.74 1.74 -6.47
N ALA A 141 2.57 0.75 -6.77
CA ALA A 141 3.95 0.69 -6.28
C ALA A 141 4.94 0.34 -7.40
N ALA A 142 6.11 0.95 -7.31
CA ALA A 142 7.28 0.64 -8.13
C ALA A 142 8.46 0.21 -7.22
N SER A 143 9.42 -0.51 -7.78
CA SER A 143 10.63 -0.87 -7.05
C SER A 143 11.40 0.41 -6.61
N PRO A 144 11.90 0.48 -5.38
CA PRO A 144 11.99 -0.57 -4.36
C PRO A 144 10.85 -0.55 -3.33
N ALA A 145 9.85 0.33 -3.45
CA ALA A 145 8.79 0.50 -2.45
C ALA A 145 7.60 -0.46 -2.65
N GLN A 146 7.86 -1.64 -3.19
CA GLN A 146 6.90 -2.73 -3.31
C GLN A 146 6.80 -3.52 -2.01
N GLY A 147 5.65 -4.17 -1.78
CA GLY A 147 5.50 -5.09 -0.66
C GLY A 147 4.73 -4.54 0.54
N ALA A 148 4.31 -3.26 0.51
CA ALA A 148 3.54 -2.67 1.59
C ALA A 148 2.25 -3.45 1.89
N GLY A 149 1.55 -3.92 0.85
CA GLY A 149 0.31 -4.69 0.99
C GLY A 149 0.50 -5.99 1.77
N ALA A 150 1.56 -6.76 1.51
CA ALA A 150 1.84 -8.00 2.23
C ALA A 150 2.21 -7.75 3.69
N VAL A 151 3.02 -6.73 3.95
CA VAL A 151 3.40 -6.34 5.31
C VAL A 151 2.17 -5.92 6.11
N LEU A 152 1.29 -5.10 5.50
CA LEU A 152 0.06 -4.67 6.14
C LEU A 152 -0.88 -5.84 6.41
N ALA A 153 -1.11 -6.72 5.43
CA ALA A 153 -1.97 -7.90 5.58
C ALA A 153 -1.55 -8.76 6.78
N SER A 154 -0.24 -8.99 6.93
CA SER A 154 0.32 -9.71 8.05
C SER A 154 -0.03 -9.06 9.39
N ARG A 155 0.12 -7.74 9.51
CA ARG A 155 -0.14 -7.02 10.77
C ARG A 155 -1.63 -6.94 11.09
N LEU A 156 -2.49 -6.77 10.09
CA LEU A 156 -3.94 -6.69 10.29
C LEU A 156 -4.55 -8.05 10.66
N ILE A 157 -4.04 -9.18 10.12
CA ILE A 157 -4.45 -10.51 10.60
C ILE A 157 -4.08 -10.69 12.06
N ASP A 158 -2.86 -10.33 12.47
CA ASP A 158 -2.41 -10.42 13.85
C ASP A 158 -3.26 -9.54 14.79
N ALA A 159 -3.79 -8.43 14.25
CA ALA A 159 -4.72 -7.55 14.94
C ALA A 159 -6.17 -8.07 14.96
N GLY A 160 -6.50 -9.13 14.23
CA GLY A 160 -7.87 -9.66 14.10
C GLY A 160 -8.80 -8.75 13.30
N GLU A 161 -8.26 -7.93 12.39
CA GLU A 161 -9.02 -6.98 11.57
C GLU A 161 -9.51 -7.62 10.28
N SER A 162 -10.71 -7.26 9.82
CA SER A 162 -11.22 -7.64 8.49
C SER A 162 -10.85 -6.57 7.47
N PHE A 163 -10.30 -7.00 6.32
CA PHE A 163 -9.76 -6.05 5.35
C PHE A 163 -9.75 -6.58 3.91
N SER A 164 -9.63 -5.64 2.97
CA SER A 164 -9.22 -5.90 1.59
C SER A 164 -8.04 -4.99 1.22
N ILE A 165 -7.01 -5.57 0.64
CA ILE A 165 -5.79 -4.89 0.22
C ILE A 165 -5.52 -5.26 -1.23
N ILE A 166 -5.26 -4.26 -2.09
CA ILE A 166 -4.82 -4.47 -3.47
C ILE A 166 -3.53 -3.69 -3.68
N GLU A 167 -2.54 -4.34 -4.24
CA GLU A 167 -1.27 -3.72 -4.61
C GLU A 167 -0.98 -4.03 -6.09
N SER A 168 -0.86 -2.98 -6.92
CA SER A 168 -0.52 -3.06 -8.33
C SER A 168 0.92 -2.61 -8.55
N PHE A 169 1.67 -3.34 -9.36
CA PHE A 169 3.08 -3.09 -9.62
C PHE A 169 3.27 -2.44 -10.99
N LEU A 170 4.00 -1.31 -11.02
CA LEU A 170 4.23 -0.53 -12.23
C LEU A 170 5.35 -1.11 -13.09
N ASP A 171 6.35 -1.65 -12.42
CA ASP A 171 7.48 -2.37 -12.99
C ASP A 171 7.24 -3.89 -13.00
N GLY A 172 5.97 -4.28 -13.22
CA GLY A 172 5.53 -5.66 -13.29
C GLY A 172 6.42 -6.49 -14.19
N SER A 173 6.87 -7.64 -13.69
CA SER A 173 7.92 -8.44 -14.29
C SER A 173 7.68 -8.67 -15.77
N SER A 174 8.67 -8.28 -16.58
CA SER A 174 8.87 -8.79 -17.91
C SER A 174 8.69 -10.32 -17.89
N ALA A 175 7.98 -10.86 -18.87
CA ALA A 175 7.60 -12.26 -19.05
C ALA A 175 8.77 -13.29 -19.01
N ALA A 176 9.99 -12.87 -18.71
CA ALA A 176 11.19 -13.68 -18.66
C ALA A 176 11.52 -14.30 -17.29
N SER A 177 10.89 -13.87 -16.20
CA SER A 177 11.12 -14.49 -14.88
C SER A 177 10.20 -15.69 -14.71
N LYS A 178 10.78 -16.84 -14.32
CA LYS A 178 10.02 -18.05 -13.96
C LYS A 178 8.94 -17.66 -12.96
N PRO A 179 7.68 -18.13 -13.15
CA PRO A 179 6.61 -17.83 -12.22
C PRO A 179 6.99 -18.34 -10.83
N THR A 180 7.25 -17.42 -9.92
CA THR A 180 7.49 -17.75 -8.52
C THR A 180 6.13 -18.12 -7.91
N SER A 181 6.01 -19.33 -7.40
CA SER A 181 4.83 -19.78 -6.64
C SER A 181 4.93 -19.21 -5.22
N TRP A 182 4.58 -17.93 -5.06
CA TRP A 182 4.58 -17.32 -3.74
C TRP A 182 3.22 -17.50 -3.06
N SER A 183 3.21 -18.05 -1.87
CA SER A 183 2.03 -18.16 -1.02
C SER A 183 2.21 -17.32 0.24
N ALA A 184 1.17 -16.63 0.66
CA ALA A 184 1.18 -15.86 1.90
C ALA A 184 0.83 -16.76 3.09
N PRO A 185 1.64 -16.79 4.17
CA PRO A 185 1.33 -17.57 5.37
C PRO A 185 -0.03 -17.16 5.96
N GLY A 186 -0.87 -18.15 6.29
CA GLY A 186 -2.22 -17.92 6.84
C GLY A 186 -3.31 -17.62 5.80
N PHE A 187 -2.97 -17.66 4.51
CA PHE A 187 -3.91 -17.48 3.41
C PHE A 187 -3.98 -18.69 2.48
N ALA A 188 -5.18 -18.95 1.95
CA ALA A 188 -5.33 -19.72 0.73
C ALA A 188 -4.95 -18.84 -0.45
N SER A 189 -3.97 -19.26 -1.24
CA SER A 189 -3.38 -18.44 -2.31
C SER A 189 -3.76 -18.96 -3.68
N TYR A 190 -4.06 -18.05 -4.60
CA TYR A 190 -4.49 -18.33 -5.96
C TYR A 190 -3.78 -17.42 -6.94
N ARG A 191 -3.61 -17.88 -8.17
CA ARG A 191 -3.06 -17.10 -9.27
C ARG A 191 -4.04 -17.09 -10.44
N SER A 192 -4.29 -15.92 -11.02
CA SER A 192 -5.06 -15.81 -12.27
C SER A 192 -4.24 -16.26 -13.46
N SER A 193 -4.90 -16.77 -14.50
CA SER A 193 -4.30 -17.06 -15.81
C SER A 193 -4.07 -15.75 -16.59
N GLY A 194 -3.01 -15.70 -17.41
CA GLY A 194 -2.75 -14.61 -18.34
C GLY A 194 -1.40 -13.92 -18.14
N SER A 195 -1.07 -12.99 -19.04
CA SER A 195 0.16 -12.19 -19.01
C SER A 195 0.18 -11.20 -17.83
N ASP A 196 -0.99 -10.70 -17.45
CA ASP A 196 -1.21 -9.79 -16.32
C ASP A 196 -1.64 -10.55 -15.08
N ALA A 197 -0.92 -11.62 -14.73
CA ALA A 197 -1.27 -12.48 -13.61
C ALA A 197 -1.40 -11.69 -12.29
N MET A 198 -2.50 -11.94 -11.59
CA MET A 198 -2.76 -11.43 -10.26
C MET A 198 -2.65 -12.57 -9.25
N HIS A 199 -2.08 -12.30 -8.08
CA HIS A 199 -2.15 -13.20 -6.94
C HIS A 199 -3.27 -12.75 -5.98
N LEU A 200 -4.15 -13.68 -5.61
CA LEU A 200 -5.21 -13.47 -4.63
C LEU A 200 -4.97 -14.36 -3.41
N HIS A 201 -4.96 -13.75 -2.25
CA HIS A 201 -4.77 -14.41 -0.96
C HIS A 201 -6.00 -14.21 -0.09
N CYS A 202 -6.73 -15.31 0.21
CA CYS A 202 -7.96 -15.28 0.98
C CYS A 202 -7.76 -15.95 2.35
N SER A 203 -8.28 -15.36 3.41
CA SER A 203 -8.31 -15.94 4.75
C SER A 203 -9.64 -15.64 5.42
N GLY A 204 -10.30 -16.69 5.97
CA GLY A 204 -11.67 -16.60 6.50
C GLY A 204 -12.76 -16.39 5.43
N LEU A 205 -12.42 -16.61 4.15
CA LEU A 205 -13.27 -16.42 2.97
C LEU A 205 -12.96 -17.51 1.93
N SER A 206 -13.98 -17.94 1.20
CA SER A 206 -13.79 -18.74 -0.02
C SER A 206 -13.21 -17.89 -1.16
N LEU A 207 -12.70 -18.54 -2.20
CA LEU A 207 -12.22 -17.84 -3.41
C LEU A 207 -13.33 -16.97 -4.04
N LEU A 208 -14.56 -17.48 -4.10
CA LEU A 208 -15.70 -16.74 -4.66
C LEU A 208 -16.00 -15.47 -3.88
N GLU A 209 -16.04 -15.57 -2.55
CA GLU A 209 -16.24 -14.39 -1.67
C GLU A 209 -15.09 -13.40 -1.78
N GLY A 210 -13.83 -13.89 -1.85
CA GLY A 210 -12.66 -13.04 -2.05
C GLY A 210 -12.71 -12.29 -3.38
N CYS A 211 -13.07 -12.97 -4.47
CA CYS A 211 -13.29 -12.32 -5.78
C CYS A 211 -14.39 -11.25 -5.70
N ALA A 212 -15.52 -11.57 -5.07
CA ALA A 212 -16.63 -10.63 -4.92
C ALA A 212 -16.23 -9.36 -4.13
N GLN A 213 -15.43 -9.49 -3.08
CA GLN A 213 -14.89 -8.34 -2.30
C GLN A 213 -14.00 -7.41 -3.14
N LEU A 214 -13.40 -7.93 -4.20
CA LEU A 214 -12.58 -7.16 -5.14
C LEU A 214 -13.38 -6.65 -6.35
N GLY A 215 -14.70 -6.91 -6.40
CA GLY A 215 -15.55 -6.55 -7.55
C GLY A 215 -15.29 -7.44 -8.78
N LEU A 216 -14.68 -8.61 -8.60
CA LEU A 216 -14.45 -9.58 -9.67
C LEU A 216 -15.66 -10.50 -9.81
N THR A 217 -16.05 -10.77 -11.04
CA THR A 217 -17.17 -11.68 -11.34
C THR A 217 -16.64 -13.08 -11.67
N GLY A 218 -16.97 -14.05 -10.77
CA GLY A 218 -16.64 -15.45 -10.99
C GLY A 218 -15.24 -15.86 -10.53
N VAL A 219 -15.00 -17.17 -10.57
CA VAL A 219 -13.75 -17.81 -10.14
C VAL A 219 -13.01 -18.51 -11.27
N GLU A 220 -13.47 -18.33 -12.50
CA GLU A 220 -12.84 -18.94 -13.67
C GLU A 220 -11.42 -18.38 -13.89
N GLY A 221 -10.49 -19.27 -14.26
CA GLY A 221 -9.10 -18.88 -14.54
C GLY A 221 -8.20 -18.74 -13.31
N TRP A 222 -8.71 -19.02 -12.10
CA TRP A 222 -7.88 -19.02 -10.90
C TRP A 222 -7.32 -20.41 -10.62
N THR A 223 -6.02 -20.51 -10.42
CA THR A 223 -5.30 -21.73 -10.07
C THR A 223 -4.77 -21.64 -8.64
N PRO A 224 -5.03 -22.64 -7.78
CA PRO A 224 -4.47 -22.68 -6.43
C PRO A 224 -2.94 -22.70 -6.45
N ILE A 225 -2.33 -21.93 -5.55
CA ILE A 225 -0.89 -21.98 -5.28
C ILE A 225 -0.70 -22.88 -4.06
N PRO A 226 0.10 -23.95 -4.15
CA PRO A 226 0.38 -24.81 -3.00
C PRO A 226 0.96 -24.01 -1.85
N SER A 227 0.32 -24.03 -0.68
CA SER A 227 0.84 -23.40 0.52
C SER A 227 1.83 -24.37 1.19
N HIS A 228 3.07 -23.94 1.39
CA HIS A 228 3.91 -24.57 2.41
C HIS A 228 3.37 -24.13 3.76
N VAL A 229 2.75 -25.08 4.49
CA VAL A 229 2.16 -24.83 5.81
C VAL A 229 3.29 -24.51 6.79
N SER A 230 3.60 -23.23 6.92
CA SER A 230 4.32 -22.73 8.07
C SER A 230 3.27 -22.35 9.09
N GLN A 231 3.12 -23.14 10.14
CA GLN A 231 2.28 -22.77 11.29
C GLN A 231 2.84 -21.48 11.86
N ARG A 232 2.05 -20.42 11.77
CA ARG A 232 2.40 -19.14 12.35
C ARG A 232 2.13 -19.19 13.84
N GLU A 233 3.16 -19.05 14.65
CA GLU A 233 2.97 -18.78 16.07
C GLU A 233 2.29 -17.42 16.22
N VAL A 234 1.07 -17.40 16.74
CA VAL A 234 0.34 -16.19 17.06
C VAL A 234 0.97 -15.59 18.32
N VAL A 235 1.90 -14.69 18.13
CA VAL A 235 2.43 -13.87 19.24
C VAL A 235 1.40 -12.77 19.51
N SER A 236 0.61 -12.95 20.56
CA SER A 236 -0.32 -11.92 21.06
C SER A 236 0.47 -10.69 21.54
N ARG A 237 0.75 -9.76 20.65
CA ARG A 237 1.18 -8.41 21.00
C ARG A 237 -0.06 -7.50 21.00
N GLN A 238 -0.06 -6.46 21.85
CA GLN A 238 -1.08 -5.39 21.76
C GLN A 238 -1.20 -4.95 20.30
N SER A 239 -2.39 -5.13 19.73
CA SER A 239 -2.62 -4.87 18.32
C SER A 239 -2.47 -3.39 18.03
N PRO A 240 -1.50 -2.96 17.21
CA PRO A 240 -1.40 -1.58 16.80
C PRO A 240 -2.68 -1.20 16.05
N GLN A 241 -3.13 0.04 16.20
CA GLN A 241 -4.27 0.53 15.43
C GLN A 241 -3.96 0.43 13.92
N TRP A 242 -4.98 0.19 13.10
CA TRP A 242 -4.81 -0.04 11.66
C TRP A 242 -4.02 1.07 10.94
N VAL A 243 -4.19 2.35 11.33
CA VAL A 243 -3.42 3.48 10.79
C VAL A 243 -1.93 3.37 11.11
N GLU A 244 -1.59 2.91 12.31
CA GLU A 244 -0.19 2.65 12.70
C GLU A 244 0.40 1.50 11.89
N SER A 245 -0.40 0.44 11.66
CA SER A 245 -0.01 -0.67 10.79
C SER A 245 0.26 -0.22 9.34
N VAL A 246 -0.53 0.73 8.82
CA VAL A 246 -0.26 1.34 7.50
C VAL A 246 1.07 2.10 7.52
N GLY A 247 1.30 2.97 8.50
CA GLY A 247 2.57 3.71 8.62
C GLY A 247 3.79 2.80 8.68
N TYR A 248 3.68 1.70 9.43
CA TYR A 248 4.71 0.67 9.48
C TYR A 248 4.94 0.03 8.11
N ALA A 249 3.89 -0.42 7.42
CA ALA A 249 4.00 -1.10 6.13
C ALA A 249 4.61 -0.21 5.05
N VAL A 250 4.21 1.07 5.00
CA VAL A 250 4.76 2.06 4.07
C VAL A 250 6.25 2.28 4.33
N ALA A 251 6.65 2.45 5.59
CA ALA A 251 8.05 2.66 5.95
C ALA A 251 8.92 1.41 5.70
N ALA A 252 8.43 0.22 6.06
CA ALA A 252 9.14 -1.04 5.82
C ALA A 252 9.40 -1.26 4.32
N SER A 253 8.41 -0.96 3.46
CA SER A 253 8.60 -1.03 2.01
C SER A 253 9.56 0.06 1.49
N ALA A 254 9.45 1.29 2.00
CA ALA A 254 10.30 2.41 1.61
C ALA A 254 11.78 2.18 1.95
N LEU A 255 12.06 1.47 3.04
CA LEU A 255 13.43 1.22 3.53
C LEU A 255 14.07 -0.04 2.92
N GLY A 256 13.38 -0.75 2.04
CA GLY A 256 13.99 -1.78 1.21
C GLY A 256 13.65 -3.22 1.51
N GLY A 257 12.48 -3.48 2.09
CA GLY A 257 11.90 -4.83 2.16
C GLY A 257 11.45 -5.32 0.78
N ARG A 258 12.38 -5.66 -0.12
CA ARG A 258 12.03 -6.15 -1.47
C ARG A 258 11.45 -7.56 -1.39
N ILE A 259 10.19 -7.72 -1.78
CA ILE A 259 9.60 -9.02 -2.10
C ILE A 259 9.62 -9.12 -3.63
N PRO A 260 10.41 -10.05 -4.21
CA PRO A 260 10.41 -10.23 -5.66
C PRO A 260 9.04 -10.77 -6.09
N GLU A 261 8.36 -10.05 -6.96
CA GLU A 261 7.04 -10.42 -7.47
C GLU A 261 7.10 -10.79 -8.93
N SER A 262 6.45 -11.90 -9.28
CA SER A 262 6.27 -12.34 -10.66
C SER A 262 4.85 -12.09 -11.19
N CYS A 263 4.15 -11.12 -10.63
CA CYS A 263 2.78 -10.76 -10.99
C CYS A 263 2.64 -9.26 -11.18
N SER A 264 1.61 -8.84 -11.92
CA SER A 264 1.30 -7.42 -12.12
C SER A 264 0.56 -6.79 -10.94
N SER A 265 -0.10 -7.63 -10.14
CA SER A 265 -0.82 -7.20 -8.94
C SER A 265 -1.04 -8.36 -7.97
N ARG A 266 -1.31 -8.00 -6.71
CA ARG A 266 -1.75 -8.95 -5.70
C ARG A 266 -2.82 -8.36 -4.81
N ALA A 267 -3.67 -9.22 -4.27
CA ALA A 267 -4.68 -8.83 -3.31
C ALA A 267 -4.67 -9.75 -2.09
N PHE A 268 -5.01 -9.18 -0.94
CA PHE A 268 -5.22 -9.88 0.31
C PHE A 268 -6.61 -9.55 0.81
N VAL A 269 -7.43 -10.58 1.08
CA VAL A 269 -8.77 -10.42 1.63
C VAL A 269 -8.88 -11.29 2.86
N HIS A 270 -9.26 -10.68 3.97
CA HIS A 270 -9.43 -11.39 5.24
C HIS A 270 -10.73 -10.98 5.91
N ARG A 271 -11.47 -11.99 6.40
CA ARG A 271 -12.62 -11.82 7.29
C ARG A 271 -12.31 -12.46 8.64
N ALA A 272 -12.27 -11.66 9.68
CA ALA A 272 -12.12 -12.12 11.05
C ALA A 272 -13.37 -12.88 11.51
N PHE A 273 -13.20 -13.93 12.31
CA PHE A 273 -14.32 -14.71 12.87
C PHE A 273 -15.12 -13.91 13.90
N THR A 274 -14.49 -13.05 14.65
CA THR A 274 -15.10 -12.13 15.62
C THR A 274 -14.82 -10.71 15.18
N PRO A 275 -15.80 -9.99 14.64
CA PRO A 275 -15.57 -8.60 14.26
C PRO A 275 -15.30 -7.76 15.52
N HIS A 276 -14.16 -7.06 15.53
CA HIS A 276 -13.92 -6.01 16.49
C HIS A 276 -14.85 -4.82 16.23
N SER A 277 -14.93 -3.89 17.20
CA SER A 277 -15.68 -2.65 17.01
C SER A 277 -15.22 -1.96 15.72
N LEU A 278 -16.20 -1.59 14.87
CA LEU A 278 -15.92 -0.91 13.60
C LEU A 278 -15.07 0.34 13.85
N PRO A 279 -13.95 0.48 13.16
CA PRO A 279 -13.12 1.68 13.28
C PRO A 279 -13.91 2.90 12.80
N PRO A 280 -13.65 4.10 13.36
CA PRO A 280 -14.26 5.33 12.86
C PRO A 280 -13.96 5.51 11.39
N THR A 281 -14.91 6.08 10.64
CA THR A 281 -14.72 6.38 9.21
C THR A 281 -13.55 7.34 9.04
N GLN A 282 -12.49 6.88 8.40
CA GLN A 282 -11.27 7.65 8.13
C GLN A 282 -10.81 7.38 6.71
N ARG A 283 -10.27 8.41 6.05
CA ARG A 283 -9.62 8.30 4.74
C ARG A 283 -8.34 9.12 4.73
N PHE A 284 -7.31 8.58 4.09
CA PHE A 284 -6.05 9.28 3.89
C PHE A 284 -5.23 8.63 2.77
N VAL A 285 -4.26 9.37 2.28
CA VAL A 285 -3.32 8.92 1.23
C VAL A 285 -1.91 8.91 1.80
N SER A 286 -1.13 7.90 1.43
CA SER A 286 0.29 7.79 1.74
C SER A 286 1.13 7.79 0.46
N PHE A 287 2.35 8.34 0.55
CA PHE A 287 3.30 8.37 -0.56
C PHE A 287 4.68 7.90 -0.11
N VAL A 288 5.37 7.26 -1.06
CA VAL A 288 6.83 7.10 -1.02
C VAL A 288 7.39 7.66 -2.31
N MET A 289 8.37 8.55 -2.22
CA MET A 289 9.00 9.14 -3.40
C MET A 289 10.46 9.50 -3.13
N ASP A 290 11.24 9.56 -4.18
CA ASP A 290 12.60 10.12 -4.16
C ASP A 290 12.56 11.53 -4.80
N ILE A 291 13.18 12.51 -4.15
CA ILE A 291 13.26 13.92 -4.61
C ILE A 291 14.68 14.16 -5.17
#